data_55042f9cb51f73f0713985fe61549acb
#
_entry.id   55042f9cb51f73f0713985fe61549acb
#
_cell.length_a   1.000
_cell.length_b   1.000
_cell.length_c   1.000
_cell.angle_alpha   90.00
_cell.angle_beta   90.00
_cell.angle_gamma   90.00
#
_symmetry.space_group_name_H-M   'P 1'
#
loop_
_entity.id
_entity.type
_entity.pdbx_description
1 polymer ?
#
loop_
_entity_poly.entity_id
_entity_poly.type
_entity_poly.pdbx_seq_one_letter_code
_entity_poly.pdbx_strand_id
1 'polypeptide(L)'
;MNSPQLQRGVFLALLAIVTVAFLWVLVPFFGAVLWGVALAILFTPLYKWLLKKMPGKRNAAALSTLTICLFIVILPLAMVGVSLVQEIVQVTQSIRSGQINFAAYFQQILNAMPQWLLNIFDRFNLGDMEAWQERISAGAAQGSQLIAGQALTIGQNTFDFLISFFVMLYLLYFLVRDGSALSKTMREAVPLAKPHTHYLLNKFTTVIRATVKGNVAVAIAQGAIGGIAFWLLGVQGALLWAVLMAFLSLLPAVGAALIWGPVAI
;
A
#
# COMPACT_ATOMS: atom_id res chain seq x y z
N MET A 1 32.29 -48.15 -6.14
CA MET A 1 30.91 -48.50 -5.72
C MET A 1 29.99 -47.31 -6.03
N ASN A 2 29.58 -47.15 -7.26
CA ASN A 2 28.62 -46.10 -7.65
C ASN A 2 27.30 -46.76 -7.99
N SER A 3 26.48 -47.09 -6.97
CA SER A 3 25.15 -47.60 -7.23
C SER A 3 24.30 -46.45 -7.88
N PRO A 4 23.60 -46.71 -8.99
CA PRO A 4 22.75 -45.69 -9.65
C PRO A 4 21.66 -45.14 -8.71
N GLN A 5 21.32 -45.86 -7.65
CA GLN A 5 20.40 -45.42 -6.60
C GLN A 5 21.02 -44.34 -5.72
N LEU A 6 22.33 -44.47 -5.37
CA LEU A 6 23.06 -43.46 -4.59
C LEU A 6 23.19 -42.14 -5.38
N GLN A 7 23.54 -42.25 -6.67
CA GLN A 7 23.64 -41.07 -7.54
C GLN A 7 22.30 -40.31 -7.66
N ARG A 8 21.19 -41.06 -7.81
CA ARG A 8 19.84 -40.46 -7.82
C ARG A 8 19.48 -39.82 -6.49
N GLY A 9 19.80 -40.45 -5.35
CA GLY A 9 19.56 -39.91 -4.03
C GLY A 9 20.31 -38.61 -3.79
N VAL A 10 21.63 -38.61 -4.13
CA VAL A 10 22.47 -37.38 -4.01
C VAL A 10 21.97 -36.27 -4.94
N PHE A 11 21.60 -36.59 -6.18
CA PHE A 11 21.04 -35.60 -7.12
C PHE A 11 19.73 -34.98 -6.61
N LEU A 12 18.80 -35.80 -6.11
CA LEU A 12 17.54 -35.32 -5.54
C LEU A 12 17.75 -34.47 -4.28
N ALA A 13 18.67 -34.89 -3.41
CA ALA A 13 19.03 -34.13 -2.22
C ALA A 13 19.64 -32.76 -2.59
N LEU A 14 20.56 -32.73 -3.55
CA LEU A 14 21.17 -31.51 -4.04
C LEU A 14 20.16 -30.60 -4.70
N LEU A 15 19.26 -31.15 -5.51
CA LEU A 15 18.16 -30.40 -6.12
C LEU A 15 17.23 -29.79 -5.06
N ALA A 16 16.88 -30.56 -4.02
CA ALA A 16 16.07 -30.07 -2.91
C ALA A 16 16.74 -28.94 -2.15
N ILE A 17 18.04 -29.09 -1.82
CA ILE A 17 18.83 -28.05 -1.13
C ILE A 17 18.89 -26.77 -1.96
N VAL A 18 19.21 -26.89 -3.25
CA VAL A 18 19.26 -25.71 -4.15
C VAL A 18 17.89 -25.05 -4.27
N THR A 19 16.82 -25.83 -4.38
CA THR A 19 15.46 -25.29 -4.44
C THR A 19 15.08 -24.55 -3.15
N VAL A 20 15.39 -25.13 -1.99
CA VAL A 20 15.11 -24.48 -0.69
C VAL A 20 15.95 -23.21 -0.55
N ALA A 21 17.24 -23.25 -0.88
CA ALA A 21 18.10 -22.06 -0.86
C ALA A 21 17.60 -20.97 -1.80
N PHE A 22 17.16 -21.33 -3.00
CA PHE A 22 16.57 -20.39 -3.97
C PHE A 22 15.28 -19.75 -3.43
N LEU A 23 14.38 -20.55 -2.87
CA LEU A 23 13.15 -20.03 -2.27
C LEU A 23 13.46 -19.10 -1.09
N TRP A 24 14.45 -19.42 -0.27
CA TRP A 24 14.87 -18.55 0.83
C TRP A 24 15.34 -17.17 0.34
N VAL A 25 16.16 -17.15 -0.71
CA VAL A 25 16.61 -15.88 -1.33
C VAL A 25 15.44 -15.08 -1.93
N LEU A 26 14.38 -15.75 -2.38
CA LEU A 26 13.19 -15.07 -2.93
C LEU A 26 12.24 -14.52 -1.87
N VAL A 27 12.27 -15.01 -0.63
CA VAL A 27 11.35 -14.58 0.44
C VAL A 27 11.28 -13.06 0.60
N PRO A 28 12.39 -12.31 0.74
CA PRO A 28 12.33 -10.84 0.87
C PRO A 28 11.75 -10.13 -0.37
N PHE A 29 11.86 -10.74 -1.54
CA PHE A 29 11.35 -10.18 -2.81
C PHE A 29 9.94 -10.68 -3.18
N PHE A 30 9.31 -11.50 -2.33
CA PHE A 30 7.98 -12.06 -2.61
C PHE A 30 6.95 -10.97 -2.92
N GLY A 31 6.96 -9.87 -2.15
CA GLY A 31 6.09 -8.71 -2.39
C GLY A 31 6.36 -8.07 -3.76
N ALA A 32 7.63 -7.86 -4.11
CA ALA A 32 8.02 -7.29 -5.39
C ALA A 32 7.59 -8.17 -6.57
N VAL A 33 7.75 -9.50 -6.45
CA VAL A 33 7.32 -10.47 -7.46
C VAL A 33 5.80 -10.46 -7.60
N LEU A 34 5.06 -10.53 -6.49
CA LEU A 34 3.59 -10.54 -6.48
C LEU A 34 3.02 -9.28 -7.13
N TRP A 35 3.50 -8.10 -6.73
CA TRP A 35 3.05 -6.82 -7.28
C TRP A 35 3.50 -6.65 -8.74
N GLY A 36 4.71 -7.08 -9.09
CA GLY A 36 5.18 -7.09 -10.46
C GLY A 36 4.28 -7.91 -11.39
N VAL A 37 3.87 -9.11 -10.97
CA VAL A 37 2.93 -9.97 -11.72
C VAL A 37 1.54 -9.33 -11.78
N ALA A 38 1.02 -8.82 -10.67
CA ALA A 38 -0.30 -8.19 -10.62
C ALA A 38 -0.39 -6.97 -11.55
N LEU A 39 0.60 -6.08 -11.48
CA LEU A 39 0.70 -4.91 -12.37
C LEU A 39 0.89 -5.32 -13.84
N ALA A 40 1.70 -6.34 -14.13
CA ALA A 40 1.87 -6.84 -15.48
C ALA A 40 0.54 -7.33 -16.08
N ILE A 41 -0.25 -8.08 -15.31
CA ILE A 41 -1.58 -8.56 -15.72
C ILE A 41 -2.53 -7.38 -15.96
N LEU A 42 -2.48 -6.36 -15.10
CA LEU A 42 -3.33 -5.17 -15.19
C LEU A 42 -2.98 -4.31 -16.40
N PHE A 43 -1.67 -4.07 -16.64
CA PHE A 43 -1.17 -3.20 -17.68
C PHE A 43 -0.91 -3.89 -19.03
N THR A 44 -1.06 -5.23 -19.12
CA THR A 44 -1.00 -5.97 -20.39
C THR A 44 -1.92 -5.41 -21.49
N PRO A 45 -3.19 -5.00 -21.23
CA PRO A 45 -4.02 -4.41 -22.29
C PRO A 45 -3.46 -3.07 -22.79
N LEU A 46 -2.89 -2.24 -21.90
CA LEU A 46 -2.23 -0.99 -22.28
C LEU A 46 -1.01 -1.27 -23.15
N TYR A 47 -0.16 -2.22 -22.77
CA TYR A 47 0.98 -2.66 -23.57
C TYR A 47 0.57 -3.11 -24.97
N LYS A 48 -0.47 -3.95 -25.07
CA LYS A 48 -0.98 -4.42 -26.36
C LYS A 48 -1.49 -3.27 -27.24
N TRP A 49 -2.11 -2.28 -26.63
CA TRP A 49 -2.57 -1.09 -27.35
C TRP A 49 -1.41 -0.23 -27.84
N LEU A 50 -0.37 -0.01 -27.01
CA LEU A 50 0.85 0.70 -27.39
C LEU A 50 1.61 -0.06 -28.49
N LEU A 51 1.69 -1.40 -28.37
CA LEU A 51 2.36 -2.23 -29.38
C LEU A 51 1.66 -2.15 -30.75
N LYS A 52 0.34 -2.00 -30.79
CA LYS A 52 -0.40 -1.76 -32.05
C LYS A 52 -0.05 -0.40 -32.66
N LYS A 53 0.22 0.61 -31.84
CA LYS A 53 0.64 1.94 -32.31
C LYS A 53 2.12 2.02 -32.69
N MET A 54 2.94 1.11 -32.17
CA MET A 54 4.39 1.07 -32.37
C MET A 54 4.82 -0.31 -32.91
N PRO A 55 4.45 -0.66 -34.15
CA PRO A 55 4.73 -1.99 -34.71
C PRO A 55 6.26 -2.23 -34.78
N GLY A 56 6.69 -3.41 -34.35
CA GLY A 56 8.09 -3.84 -34.31
C GLY A 56 8.91 -3.31 -33.12
N LYS A 57 8.42 -2.33 -32.34
CA LYS A 57 9.17 -1.72 -31.22
C LYS A 57 8.70 -2.25 -29.85
N ARG A 58 8.85 -3.57 -29.62
CA ARG A 58 8.39 -4.23 -28.39
C ARG A 58 8.98 -3.62 -27.11
N ASN A 59 10.29 -3.29 -27.13
CA ASN A 59 10.98 -2.70 -26.00
C ASN A 59 10.46 -1.28 -25.69
N ALA A 60 10.25 -0.46 -26.72
CA ALA A 60 9.71 0.89 -26.54
C ALA A 60 8.28 0.86 -25.98
N ALA A 61 7.41 -0.03 -26.51
CA ALA A 61 6.06 -0.20 -25.98
C ALA A 61 6.06 -0.67 -24.52
N ALA A 62 6.98 -1.57 -24.13
CA ALA A 62 7.12 -2.03 -22.73
C ALA A 62 7.62 -0.92 -21.81
N LEU A 63 8.65 -0.16 -22.23
CA LEU A 63 9.16 0.99 -21.48
C LEU A 63 8.09 2.08 -21.32
N SER A 64 7.36 2.42 -22.38
CA SER A 64 6.24 3.38 -22.29
C SER A 64 5.16 2.91 -21.34
N THR A 65 4.83 1.60 -21.34
CA THR A 65 3.86 1.02 -20.40
C THR A 65 4.37 1.15 -18.96
N LEU A 66 5.65 0.84 -18.72
CA LEU A 66 6.28 0.97 -17.41
C LEU A 66 6.26 2.43 -16.93
N THR A 67 6.63 3.37 -17.79
CA THR A 67 6.62 4.80 -17.47
C THR A 67 5.22 5.29 -17.12
N ILE A 68 4.21 4.92 -17.90
CA ILE A 68 2.82 5.28 -17.60
C ILE A 68 2.36 4.66 -16.27
N CYS A 69 2.69 3.38 -16.02
CA CYS A 69 2.39 2.71 -14.75
C CYS A 69 3.03 3.45 -13.57
N LEU A 70 4.29 3.84 -13.72
CA LEU A 70 5.06 4.55 -12.71
C LEU A 70 4.44 5.92 -12.40
N PHE A 71 4.05 6.67 -13.41
CA PHE A 71 3.34 7.95 -13.21
C PHE A 71 1.99 7.78 -12.52
N ILE A 72 1.18 6.78 -12.93
CA ILE A 72 -0.12 6.51 -12.31
C ILE A 72 0.01 6.14 -10.83
N VAL A 73 1.11 5.48 -10.43
CA VAL A 73 1.32 5.04 -9.04
C VAL A 73 2.06 6.11 -8.23
N ILE A 74 3.17 6.64 -8.76
CA ILE A 74 4.03 7.55 -7.99
C ILE A 74 3.40 8.94 -7.82
N LEU A 75 2.74 9.46 -8.85
CA LEU A 75 2.21 10.83 -8.79
C LEU A 75 1.16 11.01 -7.67
N PRO A 76 0.13 10.14 -7.54
CA PRO A 76 -0.78 10.23 -6.40
C PRO A 76 -0.07 10.01 -5.07
N LEU A 77 0.86 9.04 -4.99
CA LEU A 77 1.61 8.76 -3.76
C LEU A 77 2.46 9.97 -3.32
N ALA A 78 3.11 10.64 -4.25
CA ALA A 78 3.88 11.85 -3.98
C ALA A 78 2.96 13.01 -3.52
N MET A 79 1.81 13.19 -4.18
CA MET A 79 0.82 14.21 -3.77
C MET A 79 0.33 13.96 -2.34
N VAL A 80 -0.02 12.71 -2.03
CA VAL A 80 -0.44 12.29 -0.68
C VAL A 80 0.67 12.56 0.34
N GLY A 81 1.90 12.17 0.02
CA GLY A 81 3.05 12.37 0.91
C GLY A 81 3.31 13.84 1.22
N VAL A 82 3.30 14.70 0.20
CA VAL A 82 3.47 16.16 0.37
C VAL A 82 2.33 16.75 1.20
N SER A 83 1.08 16.34 0.93
CA SER A 83 -0.08 16.84 1.66
C SER A 83 -0.05 16.45 3.14
N LEU A 84 0.33 15.20 3.44
CA LEU A 84 0.48 14.74 4.83
C LEU A 84 1.56 15.53 5.58
N VAL A 85 2.70 15.78 4.95
CA VAL A 85 3.77 16.59 5.56
C VAL A 85 3.27 18.01 5.85
N GLN A 86 2.58 18.64 4.90
CA GLN A 86 2.01 19.97 5.08
C GLN A 86 1.01 20.02 6.24
N GLU A 87 0.12 19.03 6.32
CA GLU A 87 -0.88 18.92 7.39
C GLU A 87 -0.23 18.73 8.76
N ILE A 88 0.76 17.84 8.88
CA ILE A 88 1.51 17.64 10.12
C ILE A 88 2.19 18.95 10.56
N VAL A 89 2.78 19.70 9.64
CA VAL A 89 3.42 20.98 9.92
C VAL A 89 2.38 22.00 10.41
N GLN A 90 1.23 22.12 9.74
CA GLN A 90 0.16 23.03 10.14
C GLN A 90 -0.41 22.69 11.53
N VAL A 91 -0.74 21.42 11.78
CA VAL A 91 -1.23 20.94 13.08
C VAL A 91 -0.20 21.24 14.18
N THR A 92 1.08 20.94 13.91
CA THR A 92 2.16 21.21 14.88
C THR A 92 2.30 22.71 15.17
N GLN A 93 2.18 23.56 14.16
CA GLN A 93 2.20 25.02 14.33
C GLN A 93 0.98 25.53 15.11
N SER A 94 -0.21 25.02 14.80
CA SER A 94 -1.46 25.37 15.49
C SER A 94 -1.46 24.95 16.96
N ILE A 95 -0.82 23.83 17.30
CA ILE A 95 -0.61 23.40 18.70
C ILE A 95 0.39 24.34 19.38
N ARG A 96 1.51 24.66 18.73
CA ARG A 96 2.56 25.54 19.29
C ARG A 96 2.09 26.98 19.46
N SER A 97 1.24 27.48 18.57
CA SER A 97 0.68 28.85 18.64
C SER A 97 -0.50 28.96 19.61
N GLY A 98 -0.92 27.87 20.25
CA GLY A 98 -2.07 27.84 21.17
C GLY A 98 -3.42 28.04 20.50
N GLN A 99 -3.47 28.01 19.15
CA GLN A 99 -4.72 28.13 18.39
C GLN A 99 -5.62 26.91 18.59
N ILE A 100 -5.05 25.73 18.80
CA ILE A 100 -5.78 24.54 19.21
C ILE A 100 -5.68 24.43 20.73
N ASN A 101 -6.68 24.96 21.41
CA ASN A 101 -6.80 24.84 22.86
C ASN A 101 -7.60 23.54 23.16
N PHE A 102 -6.90 22.42 23.28
CA PHE A 102 -7.51 21.14 23.61
C PHE A 102 -8.38 21.21 24.87
N ALA A 103 -7.99 22.06 25.87
CA ALA A 103 -8.75 22.24 27.08
C ALA A 103 -10.11 22.91 26.79
N ALA A 104 -10.16 23.90 25.92
CA ALA A 104 -11.42 24.56 25.54
C ALA A 104 -12.34 23.64 24.74
N TYR A 105 -11.79 22.88 23.78
CA TYR A 105 -12.56 21.89 23.04
C TYR A 105 -13.09 20.78 23.93
N PHE A 106 -12.28 20.27 24.85
CA PHE A 106 -12.71 19.24 25.79
C PHE A 106 -13.80 19.73 26.75
N GLN A 107 -13.64 20.97 27.25
CA GLN A 107 -14.71 21.58 28.07
C GLN A 107 -16.01 21.79 27.26
N GLN A 108 -15.89 22.13 25.97
CA GLN A 108 -17.05 22.29 25.09
C GLN A 108 -17.77 20.94 24.89
N ILE A 109 -17.00 19.87 24.74
CA ILE A 109 -17.53 18.49 24.65
C ILE A 109 -18.19 18.09 25.98
N LEU A 110 -17.53 18.32 27.12
CA LEU A 110 -18.10 18.03 28.44
C LEU A 110 -19.40 18.80 28.66
N ASN A 111 -19.44 20.09 28.30
CA ASN A 111 -20.65 20.92 28.45
C ASN A 111 -21.78 20.50 27.50
N ALA A 112 -21.49 19.82 26.39
CA ALA A 112 -22.49 19.28 25.48
C ALA A 112 -22.96 17.88 25.85
N MET A 113 -22.30 17.22 26.80
CA MET A 113 -22.64 15.86 27.23
C MET A 113 -23.86 15.82 28.19
N PRO A 114 -24.75 14.83 28.04
CA PRO A 114 -25.81 14.57 29.01
C PRO A 114 -25.24 14.23 30.39
N GLN A 115 -25.93 14.65 31.47
CA GLN A 115 -25.44 14.47 32.85
C GLN A 115 -25.15 13.01 33.23
N TRP A 116 -25.86 12.04 32.66
CA TRP A 116 -25.59 10.62 32.92
C TRP A 116 -24.23 10.16 32.42
N LEU A 117 -23.73 10.78 31.34
CA LEU A 117 -22.39 10.50 30.80
C LEU A 117 -21.30 11.17 31.65
N LEU A 118 -21.55 12.40 32.12
CA LEU A 118 -20.64 13.11 33.02
C LEU A 118 -20.42 12.33 34.32
N ASN A 119 -21.48 11.74 34.91
CA ASN A 119 -21.39 10.89 36.10
C ASN A 119 -20.55 9.61 35.89
N ILE A 120 -20.48 9.11 34.65
CA ILE A 120 -19.60 7.99 34.29
C ILE A 120 -18.15 8.48 34.16
N PHE A 121 -17.94 9.63 33.55
CA PHE A 121 -16.62 10.26 33.44
C PHE A 121 -15.99 10.56 34.81
N ASP A 122 -16.77 11.09 35.75
CA ASP A 122 -16.33 11.35 37.13
C ASP A 122 -16.02 10.06 37.91
N ARG A 123 -16.80 9.00 37.68
CA ARG A 123 -16.56 7.68 38.32
C ARG A 123 -15.25 7.02 37.89
N PHE A 124 -14.82 7.29 36.68
CA PHE A 124 -13.56 6.75 36.13
C PHE A 124 -12.37 7.72 36.24
N ASN A 125 -12.55 8.84 36.98
CA ASN A 125 -11.52 9.91 37.12
C ASN A 125 -10.98 10.42 35.74
N LEU A 126 -11.83 10.43 34.73
CA LEU A 126 -11.48 10.87 33.40
C LEU A 126 -11.58 12.40 33.21
N GLY A 127 -12.12 13.10 34.24
CA GLY A 127 -12.28 14.56 34.25
C GLY A 127 -11.02 15.35 34.63
N ASP A 128 -9.93 14.68 35.02
CA ASP A 128 -8.68 15.35 35.43
C ASP A 128 -7.88 15.78 34.21
N MET A 129 -8.12 17.05 33.81
CA MET A 129 -7.51 17.64 32.61
C MET A 129 -5.99 17.80 32.74
N GLU A 130 -5.47 18.02 33.95
CA GLU A 130 -4.04 18.15 34.21
C GLU A 130 -3.33 16.80 33.93
N ALA A 131 -3.91 15.70 34.42
CA ALA A 131 -3.39 14.36 34.16
C ALA A 131 -3.43 13.98 32.67
N TRP A 132 -4.46 14.41 31.94
CA TRP A 132 -4.53 14.20 30.50
C TRP A 132 -3.51 15.03 29.71
N GLN A 133 -3.35 16.29 30.07
CA GLN A 133 -2.36 17.19 29.44
C GLN A 133 -0.93 16.70 29.68
N GLU A 134 -0.64 16.22 30.88
CA GLU A 134 0.65 15.60 31.21
C GLU A 134 0.88 14.30 30.42
N ARG A 135 -0.12 13.43 30.30
CA ARG A 135 -0.02 12.21 29.50
C ARG A 135 0.13 12.48 28.00
N ILE A 136 -0.58 13.46 27.45
CA ILE A 136 -0.47 13.87 26.05
C ILE A 136 0.90 14.50 25.78
N SER A 137 1.39 15.37 26.65
CA SER A 137 2.71 15.98 26.51
C SER A 137 3.84 14.97 26.67
N ALA A 138 3.73 14.05 27.63
CA ALA A 138 4.66 12.95 27.81
C ALA A 138 4.64 11.98 26.61
N GLY A 139 3.45 11.65 26.09
CA GLY A 139 3.28 10.84 24.88
C GLY A 139 3.87 11.50 23.65
N ALA A 140 3.70 12.81 23.49
CA ALA A 140 4.30 13.57 22.39
C ALA A 140 5.84 13.64 22.50
N ALA A 141 6.39 13.79 23.71
CA ALA A 141 7.82 13.76 23.96
C ALA A 141 8.41 12.36 23.70
N GLN A 142 7.73 11.29 24.16
CA GLN A 142 8.11 9.90 23.87
C GLN A 142 8.00 9.59 22.37
N GLY A 143 6.94 10.05 21.69
CA GLY A 143 6.77 9.89 20.26
C GLY A 143 7.89 10.53 19.48
N SER A 144 8.33 11.73 19.84
CA SER A 144 9.46 12.42 19.20
C SER A 144 10.79 11.69 19.42
N GLN A 145 11.03 11.11 20.60
CA GLN A 145 12.21 10.29 20.87
C GLN A 145 12.19 8.96 20.10
N LEU A 146 11.03 8.32 19.99
CA LEU A 146 10.86 7.10 19.18
C LEU A 146 11.14 7.38 17.69
N ILE A 147 10.66 8.50 17.15
CA ILE A 147 10.92 8.89 15.76
C ILE A 147 12.41 9.18 15.56
N ALA A 148 13.05 9.90 16.48
CA ALA A 148 14.49 10.18 16.40
C ALA A 148 15.35 8.89 16.51
N GLY A 149 14.97 7.96 17.41
CA GLY A 149 15.66 6.68 17.57
C GLY A 149 15.47 5.72 16.38
N GLN A 150 14.38 5.87 15.63
CA GLN A 150 14.09 5.05 14.46
C GLN A 150 14.64 5.60 13.13
N ALA A 151 15.33 6.74 13.13
CA ALA A 151 15.85 7.34 11.91
C ALA A 151 16.77 6.38 11.12
N LEU A 152 17.58 5.59 11.82
CA LEU A 152 18.45 4.57 11.20
C LEU A 152 17.63 3.42 10.61
N THR A 153 16.63 2.96 11.34
CA THR A 153 15.70 1.88 10.89
C THR A 153 14.87 2.32 9.71
N ILE A 154 14.42 3.60 9.70
CA ILE A 154 13.72 4.20 8.56
C ILE A 154 14.63 4.25 7.34
N GLY A 155 15.91 4.60 7.51
CA GLY A 155 16.88 4.60 6.43
C GLY A 155 17.10 3.20 5.83
N GLN A 156 17.27 2.18 6.67
CA GLN A 156 17.40 0.80 6.24
C GLN A 156 16.13 0.30 5.53
N ASN A 157 14.96 0.51 6.11
CA ASN A 157 13.69 0.13 5.51
C ASN A 157 13.44 0.84 4.17
N THR A 158 13.89 2.08 4.02
CA THR A 158 13.81 2.83 2.76
C THR A 158 14.72 2.20 1.70
N PHE A 159 15.91 1.78 2.07
CA PHE A 159 16.84 1.11 1.16
C PHE A 159 16.30 -0.24 0.68
N ASP A 160 15.78 -1.07 1.59
CA ASP A 160 15.14 -2.35 1.26
C ASP A 160 13.90 -2.16 0.37
N PHE A 161 13.10 -1.11 0.67
CA PHE A 161 11.98 -0.72 -0.18
C PHE A 161 12.44 -0.34 -1.58
N LEU A 162 13.49 0.48 -1.71
CA LEU A 162 14.02 0.87 -3.02
C LEU A 162 14.51 -0.33 -3.82
N ILE A 163 15.26 -1.24 -3.20
CA ILE A 163 15.70 -2.47 -3.85
C ILE A 163 14.50 -3.28 -4.35
N SER A 164 13.54 -3.53 -3.47
CA SER A 164 12.33 -4.28 -3.81
C SER A 164 11.52 -3.61 -4.91
N PHE A 165 11.44 -2.27 -4.89
CA PHE A 165 10.77 -1.48 -5.90
C PHE A 165 11.45 -1.58 -7.27
N PHE A 166 12.78 -1.49 -7.33
CA PHE A 166 13.52 -1.66 -8.59
C PHE A 166 13.44 -3.09 -9.12
N VAL A 167 13.47 -4.10 -8.24
CA VAL A 167 13.23 -5.50 -8.61
C VAL A 167 11.82 -5.67 -9.18
N MET A 168 10.82 -5.07 -8.56
CA MET A 168 9.44 -5.07 -9.06
C MET A 168 9.34 -4.43 -10.46
N LEU A 169 9.96 -3.26 -10.66
CA LEU A 169 9.96 -2.57 -11.96
C LEU A 169 10.67 -3.39 -13.05
N TYR A 170 11.80 -4.01 -12.69
CA TYR A 170 12.53 -4.91 -13.58
C TYR A 170 11.65 -6.09 -14.01
N LEU A 171 11.05 -6.76 -13.05
CA LEU A 171 10.11 -7.86 -13.33
C LEU A 171 8.91 -7.40 -14.14
N LEU A 172 8.30 -6.26 -13.79
CA LEU A 172 7.18 -5.69 -14.53
C LEU A 172 7.53 -5.46 -16.00
N TYR A 173 8.71 -4.91 -16.29
CA TYR A 173 9.16 -4.70 -17.66
C TYR A 173 9.20 -6.01 -18.46
N PHE A 174 9.84 -7.05 -17.93
CA PHE A 174 9.97 -8.34 -18.64
C PHE A 174 8.63 -9.08 -18.72
N LEU A 175 7.84 -9.04 -17.65
CA LEU A 175 6.53 -9.70 -17.63
C LEU A 175 5.54 -9.03 -18.61
N VAL A 176 5.61 -7.73 -18.79
CA VAL A 176 4.80 -7.01 -19.79
C VAL A 176 5.28 -7.31 -21.20
N ARG A 177 6.61 -7.28 -21.43
CA ARG A 177 7.21 -7.50 -22.75
C ARG A 177 7.09 -8.93 -23.23
N ASP A 178 7.42 -9.89 -22.37
CA ASP A 178 7.56 -11.31 -22.72
C ASP A 178 6.53 -12.22 -22.04
N GLY A 179 5.53 -11.65 -21.38
CA GLY A 179 4.55 -12.39 -20.57
C GLY A 179 3.78 -13.45 -21.34
N SER A 180 3.56 -13.25 -22.64
CA SER A 180 2.92 -14.29 -23.49
C SER A 180 3.83 -15.50 -23.69
N ALA A 181 5.12 -15.29 -23.91
CA ALA A 181 6.10 -16.36 -24.04
C ALA A 181 6.30 -17.09 -22.71
N LEU A 182 6.45 -16.33 -21.61
CA LEU A 182 6.58 -16.89 -20.27
C LEU A 182 5.36 -17.71 -19.87
N SER A 183 4.14 -17.24 -20.13
CA SER A 183 2.92 -17.98 -19.89
C SER A 183 2.86 -19.30 -20.66
N LYS A 184 3.38 -19.33 -21.89
CA LYS A 184 3.50 -20.56 -22.70
C LYS A 184 4.50 -21.52 -22.07
N THR A 185 5.69 -21.05 -21.73
CA THR A 185 6.73 -21.87 -21.08
C THR A 185 6.24 -22.44 -19.73
N MET A 186 5.55 -21.63 -18.92
CA MET A 186 4.97 -22.10 -17.65
C MET A 186 3.93 -23.21 -17.88
N ARG A 187 3.11 -23.10 -18.93
CA ARG A 187 2.13 -24.15 -19.26
C ARG A 187 2.78 -25.45 -19.68
N GLU A 188 3.92 -25.38 -20.34
CA GLU A 188 4.69 -26.54 -20.81
C GLU A 188 5.50 -27.18 -19.67
N ALA A 189 5.98 -26.37 -18.71
CA ALA A 189 6.80 -26.82 -17.60
C ALA A 189 5.99 -27.48 -16.47
N VAL A 190 4.71 -27.13 -16.30
CA VAL A 190 3.87 -27.68 -15.23
C VAL A 190 3.37 -29.08 -15.63
N PRO A 191 3.68 -30.15 -14.86
CA PRO A 191 3.32 -31.51 -15.17
C PRO A 191 1.83 -31.82 -14.85
N LEU A 192 0.94 -30.93 -15.28
CA LEU A 192 -0.51 -31.08 -15.17
C LEU A 192 -1.14 -31.25 -16.55
N ALA A 193 -2.29 -31.90 -16.62
CA ALA A 193 -3.04 -31.98 -17.87
C ALA A 193 -3.35 -30.56 -18.39
N LYS A 194 -3.09 -30.35 -19.68
CA LYS A 194 -3.21 -29.03 -20.35
C LYS A 194 -4.49 -28.22 -19.98
N PRO A 195 -5.71 -28.86 -19.90
CA PRO A 195 -6.91 -28.14 -19.55
C PRO A 195 -6.88 -27.57 -18.11
N HIS A 196 -6.30 -28.29 -17.15
CA HIS A 196 -6.20 -27.87 -15.75
C HIS A 196 -5.24 -26.69 -15.60
N THR A 197 -4.07 -26.74 -16.24
CA THR A 197 -3.10 -25.63 -16.21
C THR A 197 -3.69 -24.38 -16.84
N HIS A 198 -4.42 -24.52 -17.95
CA HIS A 198 -5.09 -23.38 -18.59
C HIS A 198 -6.18 -22.77 -17.70
N TYR A 199 -6.98 -23.61 -17.07
CA TYR A 199 -8.01 -23.18 -16.12
C TYR A 199 -7.41 -22.40 -14.94
N LEU A 200 -6.35 -22.94 -14.31
CA LEU A 200 -5.70 -22.30 -13.16
C LEU A 200 -5.11 -20.92 -13.51
N LEU A 201 -4.36 -20.83 -14.61
CA LEU A 201 -3.76 -19.56 -15.04
C LEU A 201 -4.82 -18.53 -15.43
N ASN A 202 -5.89 -18.94 -16.09
CA ASN A 202 -6.99 -18.04 -16.42
C ASN A 202 -7.73 -17.59 -15.16
N LYS A 203 -7.99 -18.50 -14.22
CA LYS A 203 -8.63 -18.19 -12.94
C LYS A 203 -7.79 -17.19 -12.14
N PHE A 204 -6.48 -17.43 -12.04
CA PHE A 204 -5.54 -16.53 -11.38
C PHE A 204 -5.56 -15.12 -11.99
N THR A 205 -5.47 -15.03 -13.32
CA THR A 205 -5.52 -13.75 -14.03
C THR A 205 -6.86 -13.03 -13.82
N THR A 206 -7.97 -13.78 -13.82
CA THR A 206 -9.31 -13.23 -13.61
C THR A 206 -9.47 -12.71 -12.19
N VAL A 207 -9.01 -13.47 -11.19
CA VAL A 207 -9.07 -13.07 -9.78
C VAL A 207 -8.26 -11.79 -9.57
N ILE A 208 -7.00 -11.73 -10.02
CA ILE A 208 -6.19 -10.52 -9.89
C ILE A 208 -6.88 -9.31 -10.52
N ARG A 209 -7.38 -9.44 -11.76
CA ARG A 209 -8.07 -8.33 -12.43
C ARG A 209 -9.34 -7.90 -11.71
N ALA A 210 -10.13 -8.85 -11.22
CA ALA A 210 -11.36 -8.56 -10.49
C ALA A 210 -11.07 -7.86 -9.17
N THR A 211 -10.09 -8.36 -8.39
CA THR A 211 -9.68 -7.78 -7.11
C THR A 211 -9.15 -6.36 -7.29
N VAL A 212 -8.22 -6.14 -8.21
CA VAL A 212 -7.65 -4.80 -8.42
C VAL A 212 -8.71 -3.82 -8.93
N LYS A 213 -9.53 -4.22 -9.90
CA LYS A 213 -10.63 -3.36 -10.40
C LYS A 213 -11.66 -3.07 -9.31
N GLY A 214 -12.01 -4.07 -8.50
CA GLY A 214 -12.92 -3.92 -7.38
C GLY A 214 -12.38 -2.95 -6.34
N ASN A 215 -11.13 -3.10 -5.92
CA ASN A 215 -10.50 -2.20 -4.96
C ASN A 215 -10.41 -0.76 -5.49
N VAL A 216 -10.04 -0.57 -6.76
CA VAL A 216 -10.02 0.77 -7.38
C VAL A 216 -11.42 1.39 -7.43
N ALA A 217 -12.44 0.62 -7.78
CA ALA A 217 -13.83 1.12 -7.81
C ALA A 217 -14.31 1.51 -6.40
N VAL A 218 -14.02 0.69 -5.39
CA VAL A 218 -14.33 1.01 -3.98
C VAL A 218 -13.57 2.25 -3.53
N ALA A 219 -12.28 2.36 -3.84
CA ALA A 219 -11.45 3.51 -3.49
C ALA A 219 -12.01 4.82 -4.09
N ILE A 220 -12.39 4.81 -5.36
CA ILE A 220 -13.01 5.95 -6.02
C ILE A 220 -14.36 6.30 -5.35
N ALA A 221 -15.19 5.31 -5.06
CA ALA A 221 -16.48 5.54 -4.41
C ALA A 221 -16.29 6.13 -3.01
N GLN A 222 -15.39 5.60 -2.21
CA GLN A 222 -15.07 6.12 -0.87
C GLN A 222 -14.52 7.54 -0.92
N GLY A 223 -13.58 7.82 -1.84
CA GLY A 223 -13.06 9.17 -2.04
C GLY A 223 -14.13 10.16 -2.49
N ALA A 224 -15.03 9.75 -3.39
CA ALA A 224 -16.13 10.61 -3.86
C ALA A 224 -17.12 10.89 -2.73
N ILE A 225 -17.57 9.88 -1.99
CA ILE A 225 -18.51 10.03 -0.86
C ILE A 225 -17.88 10.90 0.23
N GLY A 226 -16.64 10.61 0.65
CA GLY A 226 -15.94 11.41 1.65
C GLY A 226 -15.69 12.85 1.20
N GLY A 227 -15.28 13.03 -0.05
CA GLY A 227 -15.07 14.37 -0.62
C GLY A 227 -16.34 15.21 -0.67
N ILE A 228 -17.47 14.62 -1.05
CA ILE A 228 -18.79 15.29 -1.02
C ILE A 228 -19.16 15.64 0.42
N ALA A 229 -18.99 14.73 1.37
CA ALA A 229 -19.26 14.98 2.77
C ALA A 229 -18.41 16.12 3.32
N PHE A 230 -17.10 16.13 3.08
CA PHE A 230 -16.20 17.20 3.51
C PHE A 230 -16.55 18.55 2.85
N TRP A 231 -16.94 18.53 1.58
CA TRP A 231 -17.39 19.75 0.89
C TRP A 231 -18.67 20.32 1.50
N LEU A 232 -19.65 19.47 1.81
CA LEU A 232 -20.90 19.88 2.45
C LEU A 232 -20.69 20.41 3.88
N LEU A 233 -19.71 19.86 4.59
CA LEU A 233 -19.34 20.30 5.95
C LEU A 233 -18.45 21.57 5.94
N GLY A 234 -18.09 22.10 4.76
CA GLY A 234 -17.27 23.30 4.64
C GLY A 234 -15.79 23.08 4.97
N VAL A 235 -15.32 21.83 4.96
CA VAL A 235 -13.91 21.50 5.25
C VAL A 235 -13.02 22.08 4.14
N GLN A 236 -12.02 22.88 4.52
CA GLN A 236 -11.05 23.42 3.58
C GLN A 236 -10.23 22.30 2.94
N GLY A 237 -10.05 22.35 1.62
CA GLY A 237 -9.32 21.31 0.91
C GLY A 237 -10.08 19.99 0.72
N ALA A 238 -11.42 19.99 0.73
CA ALA A 238 -12.26 18.80 0.58
C ALA A 238 -11.85 17.90 -0.60
N LEU A 239 -11.43 18.48 -1.72
CA LEU A 239 -10.94 17.73 -2.88
C LEU A 239 -9.63 16.97 -2.57
N LEU A 240 -8.73 17.60 -1.83
CA LEU A 240 -7.47 16.98 -1.42
C LEU A 240 -7.73 15.79 -0.49
N TRP A 241 -8.61 15.98 0.50
CA TRP A 241 -9.03 14.93 1.42
C TRP A 241 -9.75 13.79 0.69
N ALA A 242 -10.56 14.09 -0.33
CA ALA A 242 -11.20 13.10 -1.18
C ALA A 242 -10.19 12.23 -1.92
N VAL A 243 -9.18 12.85 -2.55
CA VAL A 243 -8.11 12.13 -3.27
C VAL A 243 -7.26 11.30 -2.31
N LEU A 244 -6.92 11.86 -1.16
CA LEU A 244 -6.19 11.18 -0.10
C LEU A 244 -6.95 9.94 0.39
N MET A 245 -8.26 10.10 0.66
CA MET A 245 -9.13 9.03 1.09
C MET A 245 -9.27 7.93 0.02
N ALA A 246 -9.44 8.30 -1.24
CA ALA A 246 -9.47 7.34 -2.34
C ALA A 246 -8.16 6.55 -2.42
N PHE A 247 -7.02 7.22 -2.27
CA PHE A 247 -5.72 6.57 -2.34
C PHE A 247 -5.46 5.63 -1.14
N LEU A 248 -5.73 6.09 0.08
CA LEU A 248 -5.56 5.26 1.28
C LEU A 248 -6.56 4.11 1.32
N SER A 249 -7.73 4.25 0.71
CA SER A 249 -8.73 3.18 0.59
C SER A 249 -8.28 2.01 -0.30
N LEU A 250 -7.19 2.17 -1.06
CA LEU A 250 -6.53 1.02 -1.72
C LEU A 250 -5.88 0.07 -0.70
N LEU A 251 -5.59 0.57 0.52
CA LEU A 251 -5.14 -0.26 1.64
C LEU A 251 -6.36 -0.85 2.35
N PRO A 252 -6.57 -2.18 2.29
CA PRO A 252 -7.76 -2.80 2.88
C PRO A 252 -7.81 -2.60 4.40
N ALA A 253 -9.00 -2.35 4.91
CA ALA A 253 -9.41 -2.24 6.32
C ALA A 253 -9.08 -0.93 7.06
N VAL A 254 -8.09 -0.14 6.69
CA VAL A 254 -7.63 1.02 7.49
C VAL A 254 -7.74 2.34 6.73
N GLY A 255 -7.66 2.31 5.39
CA GLY A 255 -7.43 3.47 4.55
C GLY A 255 -8.42 4.64 4.74
N ALA A 256 -9.72 4.37 4.69
CA ALA A 256 -10.72 5.43 4.83
C ALA A 256 -10.78 5.99 6.26
N ALA A 257 -10.63 5.14 7.28
CA ALA A 257 -10.72 5.51 8.69
C ALA A 257 -9.61 6.48 9.11
N LEU A 258 -8.42 6.36 8.52
CA LEU A 258 -7.29 7.27 8.78
C LEU A 258 -7.56 8.72 8.37
N ILE A 259 -8.49 8.93 7.45
CA ILE A 259 -8.82 10.27 6.97
C ILE A 259 -10.06 10.83 7.69
N TRP A 260 -11.17 10.09 7.66
CA TRP A 260 -12.40 10.66 8.24
C TRP A 260 -12.34 10.78 9.77
N GLY A 261 -11.55 9.92 10.44
CA GLY A 261 -11.37 10.00 11.88
C GLY A 261 -10.82 11.36 12.35
N PRO A 262 -9.62 11.79 11.90
CA PRO A 262 -9.05 13.09 12.26
C PRO A 262 -9.85 14.30 11.74
N VAL A 263 -10.52 14.17 10.59
CA VAL A 263 -11.28 15.29 9.98
C VAL A 263 -12.67 15.47 10.64
N ALA A 264 -13.19 14.43 11.29
CA ALA A 264 -14.47 14.46 12.00
C ALA A 264 -14.36 14.99 13.44
N ILE A 265 -13.15 15.12 13.98
CA ILE A 265 -12.83 15.67 15.29
C ILE A 265 -12.49 17.16 15.17
#